data_375b603665af7adf5a7dc38e9e537c04
#
_entry.id   375b603665af7adf5a7dc38e9e537c04
#
_cell.length_a   1.000
_cell.length_b   1.000
_cell.length_c   1.000
_cell.angle_alpha   90.00
_cell.angle_beta   90.00
_cell.angle_gamma   90.00
#
_symmetry.space_group_name_H-M   'P 1'
#
loop_
_entity.id
_entity.type
_entity.pdbx_description
1 polymer ?
#
loop_
_entity_poly.entity_id
_entity_poly.type
_entity_poly.pdbx_seq_one_letter_code
_entity_poly.pdbx_strand_id
1 'polypeptide(L)'
;SEDCLYLNIWSPAQSPEEKLPVFVWIHGGGMIAGTGMAPLFEGEKLAEKGIIVVTINYRLGLFGFLCHPELSAESSSGTSGNYALLDMRQAVLWLRENIAVFGGDPDKITVGGQSGGSVGASCLLMSPLMKGLCHGIVMESGCPLMGGMMEPKTLNEMERDGIHFAESLGCKSIAEMRALDGCDLINATLEKGY
;
A
#
# COMPACT_ATOMS: atom_id res chain seq x y z
N SER A 1 -6.87 13.45 2.50
CA SER A 1 -8.01 12.84 3.19
C SER A 1 -7.58 11.52 3.81
N GLU A 2 -8.00 11.24 5.02
CA GLU A 2 -7.81 9.93 5.67
C GLU A 2 -8.69 8.85 5.01
N ASP A 3 -9.83 9.23 4.47
CA ASP A 3 -10.63 8.38 3.59
C ASP A 3 -9.96 8.35 2.20
N CYS A 4 -9.04 7.40 2.00
CA CYS A 4 -8.18 7.33 0.82
C CYS A 4 -8.11 5.95 0.17
N LEU A 5 -8.67 4.90 0.79
CA LEU A 5 -8.53 3.53 0.32
C LEU A 5 -9.54 3.22 -0.80
N TYR A 6 -9.24 3.71 -1.99
CA TYR A 6 -10.01 3.52 -3.22
C TYR A 6 -9.19 2.80 -4.28
N LEU A 7 -9.86 2.23 -5.25
CA LEU A 7 -9.28 1.65 -6.45
C LEU A 7 -10.12 2.01 -7.68
N ASN A 8 -9.47 2.01 -8.85
CA ASN A 8 -10.14 2.10 -10.14
C ASN A 8 -10.00 0.78 -10.87
N ILE A 9 -11.01 0.46 -11.70
CA ILE A 9 -11.00 -0.73 -12.54
C ILE A 9 -11.35 -0.31 -13.98
N TRP A 10 -10.50 -0.66 -14.93
CA TRP A 10 -10.77 -0.58 -16.37
C TRP A 10 -10.90 -2.00 -16.89
N SER A 11 -12.08 -2.36 -17.35
CA SER A 11 -12.37 -3.68 -17.90
C SER A 11 -12.84 -3.55 -19.34
N PRO A 12 -12.23 -4.27 -20.29
CA PRO A 12 -12.72 -4.38 -21.67
C PRO A 12 -13.75 -5.50 -21.79
N ALA A 13 -13.98 -6.30 -20.75
CA ALA A 13 -14.86 -7.47 -20.80
C ALA A 13 -16.31 -7.08 -21.15
N GLN A 14 -16.94 -7.87 -21.98
CA GLN A 14 -18.35 -7.74 -22.36
C GLN A 14 -19.24 -8.64 -21.51
N SER A 15 -18.64 -9.62 -20.82
CA SER A 15 -19.35 -10.51 -19.90
C SER A 15 -18.44 -10.99 -18.75
N PRO A 16 -19.03 -11.40 -17.61
CA PRO A 16 -18.28 -11.96 -16.48
C PRO A 16 -17.54 -13.28 -16.81
N GLU A 17 -17.99 -13.99 -17.86
CA GLU A 17 -17.45 -15.31 -18.24
C GLU A 17 -16.12 -15.24 -18.99
N GLU A 18 -15.68 -14.05 -19.42
CA GLU A 18 -14.44 -13.90 -20.21
C GLU A 18 -13.16 -14.27 -19.46
N LYS A 19 -13.16 -14.12 -18.14
CA LYS A 19 -12.03 -14.47 -17.26
C LYS A 19 -10.70 -13.88 -17.73
N LEU A 20 -10.70 -12.58 -17.96
CA LEU A 20 -9.54 -11.84 -18.41
C LEU A 20 -8.45 -11.77 -17.31
N PRO A 21 -7.16 -11.74 -17.66
CA PRO A 21 -6.09 -11.51 -16.70
C PRO A 21 -6.21 -10.11 -16.09
N VAL A 22 -5.79 -9.98 -14.84
CA VAL A 22 -5.90 -8.77 -14.03
C VAL A 22 -4.50 -8.24 -13.70
N PHE A 23 -4.25 -6.97 -13.99
CA PHE A 23 -3.03 -6.27 -13.62
C PHE A 23 -3.34 -5.19 -12.58
N VAL A 24 -2.76 -5.33 -11.39
CA VAL A 24 -2.92 -4.40 -10.28
C VAL A 24 -1.70 -3.50 -10.20
N TRP A 25 -1.89 -2.20 -10.34
CA TRP A 25 -0.83 -1.21 -10.28
C TRP A 25 -0.75 -0.53 -8.93
N ILE A 26 0.46 -0.56 -8.34
CA ILE A 26 0.82 0.15 -7.11
C ILE A 26 1.68 1.36 -7.50
N HIS A 27 1.20 2.56 -7.23
CA HIS A 27 1.90 3.78 -7.59
C HIS A 27 3.18 4.00 -6.78
N GLY A 28 4.14 4.72 -7.34
CA GLY A 28 5.35 5.19 -6.66
C GLY A 28 5.11 6.43 -5.82
N GLY A 29 6.19 7.12 -5.50
CA GLY A 29 6.18 8.34 -4.66
C GLY A 29 6.82 8.14 -3.29
N GLY A 30 7.79 7.22 -3.19
CA GLY A 30 8.55 6.96 -1.97
C GLY A 30 7.73 6.44 -0.80
N MET A 31 6.50 5.98 -1.03
CA MET A 31 5.52 5.62 0.00
C MET A 31 5.09 6.79 0.91
N ILE A 32 5.43 8.02 0.54
CA ILE A 32 5.08 9.25 1.28
C ILE A 32 4.13 10.16 0.50
N ALA A 33 4.06 10.01 -0.82
CA ALA A 33 3.19 10.78 -1.71
C ALA A 33 2.70 9.93 -2.87
N GLY A 34 1.67 10.39 -3.57
CA GLY A 34 1.13 9.75 -4.76
C GLY A 34 -0.33 9.32 -4.64
N THR A 35 -0.87 8.85 -5.74
CA THR A 35 -2.23 8.31 -5.83
C THR A 35 -2.37 7.44 -7.06
N GLY A 36 -3.13 6.35 -6.98
CA GLY A 36 -3.56 5.56 -8.13
C GLY A 36 -4.56 6.27 -9.04
N MET A 37 -5.06 7.44 -8.62
CA MET A 37 -6.02 8.26 -9.37
C MET A 37 -5.34 9.28 -10.31
N ALA A 38 -4.01 9.31 -10.37
CA ALA A 38 -3.29 10.25 -11.24
C ALA A 38 -3.58 9.93 -12.72
N PRO A 39 -3.79 10.95 -13.59
CA PRO A 39 -4.03 10.73 -15.02
C PRO A 39 -2.95 9.90 -15.73
N LEU A 40 -1.73 9.92 -15.21
CA LEU A 40 -0.63 9.10 -15.72
C LEU A 40 -0.91 7.58 -15.62
N PHE A 41 -1.76 7.17 -14.69
CA PHE A 41 -2.09 5.77 -14.42
C PHE A 41 -3.44 5.35 -14.98
N GLU A 42 -4.00 6.14 -15.90
CA GLU A 42 -5.24 5.78 -16.58
C GLU A 42 -5.07 4.48 -17.36
N GLY A 43 -5.88 3.47 -17.01
CA GLY A 43 -5.69 2.09 -17.50
C GLY A 43 -6.37 1.78 -18.82
N GLU A 44 -7.14 2.70 -19.43
CA GLU A 44 -7.96 2.45 -20.61
C GLU A 44 -7.16 1.84 -21.77
N LYS A 45 -6.04 2.48 -22.13
CA LYS A 45 -5.20 2.04 -23.26
C LYS A 45 -4.55 0.66 -23.07
N LEU A 46 -4.28 0.31 -21.82
CA LEU A 46 -3.77 -1.01 -21.48
C LEU A 46 -4.91 -2.04 -21.46
N ALA A 47 -6.08 -1.66 -20.96
CA ALA A 47 -7.26 -2.50 -20.95
C ALA A 47 -7.72 -2.87 -22.38
N GLU A 48 -7.60 -1.97 -23.36
CA GLU A 48 -7.84 -2.26 -24.78
C GLU A 48 -7.02 -3.45 -25.32
N LYS A 49 -5.96 -3.88 -24.61
CA LYS A 49 -5.14 -5.05 -24.97
C LYS A 49 -5.71 -6.38 -24.45
N GLY A 50 -6.89 -6.38 -23.84
CA GLY A 50 -7.56 -7.59 -23.38
C GLY A 50 -7.20 -8.01 -21.95
N ILE A 51 -6.80 -7.06 -21.10
CA ILE A 51 -6.57 -7.28 -19.68
C ILE A 51 -7.41 -6.34 -18.84
N ILE A 52 -7.73 -6.72 -17.62
CA ILE A 52 -8.30 -5.78 -16.64
C ILE A 52 -7.15 -5.05 -15.95
N VAL A 53 -7.25 -3.73 -15.91
CA VAL A 53 -6.27 -2.86 -15.21
C VAL A 53 -6.92 -2.34 -13.94
N VAL A 54 -6.20 -2.43 -12.84
CA VAL A 54 -6.63 -1.90 -11.54
C VAL A 54 -5.53 -0.99 -11.00
N THR A 55 -5.87 0.21 -10.57
CA THR A 55 -4.98 1.06 -9.78
C THR A 55 -5.50 1.19 -8.37
N ILE A 56 -4.62 1.17 -7.40
CA ILE A 56 -5.00 1.21 -5.98
C ILE A 56 -4.38 2.40 -5.27
N ASN A 57 -5.04 2.86 -4.23
CA ASN A 57 -4.46 3.69 -3.19
C ASN A 57 -4.08 2.84 -1.98
N TYR A 58 -3.13 3.31 -1.22
CA TYR A 58 -2.70 2.77 0.06
C TYR A 58 -2.28 3.91 0.99
N ARG A 59 -2.33 3.71 2.29
CA ARG A 59 -1.92 4.74 3.26
C ARG A 59 -0.44 5.06 3.12
N LEU A 60 -0.12 6.33 3.21
CA LEU A 60 1.20 6.89 2.93
C LEU A 60 1.83 7.46 4.20
N GLY A 61 3.17 7.56 4.20
CA GLY A 61 3.94 8.20 5.26
C GLY A 61 3.55 7.71 6.64
N LEU A 62 3.34 8.63 7.56
CA LEU A 62 2.96 8.32 8.94
C LEU A 62 1.77 7.37 9.06
N PHE A 63 0.70 7.60 8.27
CA PHE A 63 -0.51 6.78 8.34
C PHE A 63 -0.32 5.35 7.84
N GLY A 64 0.66 5.14 6.96
CA GLY A 64 1.01 3.83 6.41
C GLY A 64 2.06 3.07 7.20
N PHE A 65 2.89 3.77 7.99
CA PHE A 65 4.12 3.18 8.52
C PHE A 65 4.45 3.52 9.97
N LEU A 66 3.63 4.28 10.70
CA LEU A 66 3.89 4.58 12.11
C LEU A 66 3.98 3.30 12.93
N CYS A 67 5.12 3.12 13.60
CA CYS A 67 5.28 2.12 14.65
C CYS A 67 5.22 2.80 16.03
N HIS A 68 4.52 2.17 16.97
CA HIS A 68 4.47 2.64 18.36
C HIS A 68 4.08 1.46 19.26
N PRO A 69 4.60 1.33 20.50
CA PRO A 69 4.26 0.23 21.38
C PRO A 69 2.76 0.10 21.67
N GLU A 70 2.05 1.22 21.83
CA GLU A 70 0.60 1.21 22.03
C GLU A 70 -0.13 0.67 20.79
N LEU A 71 0.30 1.03 19.57
CA LEU A 71 -0.27 0.47 18.34
C LEU A 71 0.01 -1.02 18.21
N SER A 72 1.21 -1.46 18.59
CA SER A 72 1.54 -2.89 18.63
C SER A 72 0.69 -3.64 19.64
N ALA A 73 0.40 -3.04 20.80
CA ALA A 73 -0.46 -3.62 21.81
C ALA A 73 -1.94 -3.73 21.39
N GLU A 74 -2.43 -2.82 20.53
CA GLU A 74 -3.76 -2.87 19.93
C GLU A 74 -3.89 -3.97 18.85
N SER A 75 -2.78 -4.38 18.26
CA SER A 75 -2.75 -5.34 17.16
C SER A 75 -2.80 -6.78 17.66
N SER A 76 -3.62 -7.62 17.03
CA SER A 76 -3.68 -9.07 17.31
C SER A 76 -2.37 -9.80 17.00
N SER A 77 -1.51 -9.22 16.14
CA SER A 77 -0.18 -9.74 15.82
C SER A 77 0.93 -9.23 16.75
N GLY A 78 0.62 -8.31 17.68
CA GLY A 78 1.61 -7.66 18.53
C GLY A 78 2.61 -6.79 17.76
N THR A 79 2.23 -6.27 16.60
CA THR A 79 3.09 -5.47 15.73
C THR A 79 2.37 -4.23 15.23
N SER A 80 3.12 -3.17 14.93
CA SER A 80 2.63 -1.95 14.28
C SER A 80 3.48 -1.59 13.06
N GLY A 81 3.09 -0.56 12.32
CA GLY A 81 3.68 -0.23 11.02
C GLY A 81 3.19 -1.17 9.91
N ASN A 82 3.75 -1.02 8.73
CA ASN A 82 3.40 -1.81 7.54
C ASN A 82 1.90 -1.79 7.15
N TYR A 83 1.12 -0.82 7.65
CA TYR A 83 -0.30 -0.69 7.33
C TYR A 83 -0.53 -0.47 5.83
N ALA A 84 0.36 0.26 5.15
CA ALA A 84 0.35 0.41 3.70
C ALA A 84 0.46 -0.93 2.96
N LEU A 85 1.32 -1.84 3.43
CA LEU A 85 1.46 -3.18 2.85
C LEU A 85 0.22 -4.03 3.09
N LEU A 86 -0.42 -3.85 4.25
CA LEU A 86 -1.70 -4.51 4.56
C LEU A 86 -2.84 -3.95 3.69
N ASP A 87 -2.84 -2.65 3.38
CA ASP A 87 -3.80 -2.02 2.47
C ASP A 87 -3.64 -2.59 1.05
N MET A 88 -2.40 -2.68 0.55
CA MET A 88 -2.10 -3.29 -0.76
C MET A 88 -2.57 -4.75 -0.82
N ARG A 89 -2.30 -5.51 0.24
CA ARG A 89 -2.79 -6.89 0.37
C ARG A 89 -4.32 -6.95 0.38
N GLN A 90 -4.97 -6.06 1.14
CA GLN A 90 -6.42 -6.02 1.23
C GLN A 90 -7.07 -5.73 -0.13
N ALA A 91 -6.46 -4.86 -0.94
CA ALA A 91 -6.90 -4.62 -2.31
C ALA A 91 -6.86 -5.91 -3.16
N VAL A 92 -5.78 -6.70 -3.05
CA VAL A 92 -5.67 -7.99 -3.75
C VAL A 92 -6.72 -8.98 -3.26
N LEU A 93 -6.98 -9.05 -1.95
CA LEU A 93 -8.04 -9.91 -1.40
C LEU A 93 -9.40 -9.50 -1.94
N TRP A 94 -9.70 -8.22 -1.92
CA TRP A 94 -10.96 -7.70 -2.44
C TRP A 94 -11.14 -8.04 -3.93
N LEU A 95 -10.08 -7.91 -4.73
CA LEU A 95 -10.10 -8.29 -6.15
C LEU A 95 -10.37 -9.78 -6.34
N ARG A 96 -9.75 -10.64 -5.55
CA ARG A 96 -10.03 -12.09 -5.62
C ARG A 96 -11.49 -12.43 -5.38
N GLU A 97 -12.15 -11.69 -4.50
CA GLU A 97 -13.56 -11.91 -4.17
C GLU A 97 -14.52 -11.27 -5.19
N ASN A 98 -14.10 -10.18 -5.85
CA ASN A 98 -15.05 -9.34 -6.60
C ASN A 98 -14.74 -9.20 -8.09
N ILE A 99 -13.50 -9.46 -8.55
CA ILE A 99 -13.10 -9.12 -9.91
C ILE A 99 -13.84 -9.91 -11.00
N ALA A 100 -14.40 -11.06 -10.65
CA ALA A 100 -15.19 -11.89 -11.58
C ALA A 100 -16.41 -11.15 -12.13
N VAL A 101 -17.07 -10.28 -11.34
CA VAL A 101 -18.22 -9.50 -11.83
C VAL A 101 -17.83 -8.45 -12.87
N PHE A 102 -16.54 -8.11 -12.95
CA PHE A 102 -15.95 -7.25 -13.97
C PHE A 102 -15.35 -8.02 -15.16
N GLY A 103 -15.56 -9.34 -15.23
CA GLY A 103 -15.03 -10.21 -16.27
C GLY A 103 -13.60 -10.66 -16.05
N GLY A 104 -13.03 -10.45 -14.85
CA GLY A 104 -11.67 -10.84 -14.50
C GLY A 104 -11.58 -12.25 -13.93
N ASP A 105 -10.40 -12.85 -14.09
CA ASP A 105 -10.06 -14.14 -13.49
C ASP A 105 -9.37 -13.91 -12.14
N PRO A 106 -10.00 -14.26 -11.00
CA PRO A 106 -9.37 -14.13 -9.69
C PRO A 106 -8.12 -15.00 -9.53
N ASP A 107 -7.94 -15.98 -10.40
CA ASP A 107 -6.77 -16.85 -10.43
C ASP A 107 -5.71 -16.40 -11.47
N LYS A 108 -5.82 -15.17 -12.01
CA LYS A 108 -4.84 -14.57 -12.93
C LYS A 108 -4.51 -13.12 -12.56
N ILE A 109 -4.22 -12.88 -11.29
CA ILE A 109 -3.86 -11.56 -10.79
C ILE A 109 -2.34 -11.39 -10.80
N THR A 110 -1.85 -10.37 -11.50
CA THR A 110 -0.46 -9.91 -11.45
C THR A 110 -0.43 -8.56 -10.75
N VAL A 111 0.46 -8.41 -9.77
CA VAL A 111 0.68 -7.15 -9.05
C VAL A 111 1.95 -6.49 -9.56
N GLY A 112 1.88 -5.22 -9.92
CA GLY A 112 3.03 -4.46 -10.38
C GLY A 112 3.13 -3.11 -9.69
N GLY A 113 4.32 -2.54 -9.70
CA GLY A 113 4.54 -1.19 -9.17
C GLY A 113 5.88 -0.61 -9.59
N GLN A 114 5.98 0.71 -9.48
CA GLN A 114 7.20 1.45 -9.81
C GLN A 114 7.72 2.18 -8.57
N SER A 115 9.06 2.27 -8.41
CA SER A 115 9.70 2.96 -7.27
C SER A 115 9.18 2.47 -5.92
N GLY A 116 8.61 3.32 -5.07
CA GLY A 116 7.96 2.92 -3.82
C GLY A 116 6.90 1.81 -4.01
N GLY A 117 6.11 1.88 -5.08
CA GLY A 117 5.15 0.81 -5.43
C GLY A 117 5.82 -0.51 -5.78
N SER A 118 7.00 -0.48 -6.40
CA SER A 118 7.81 -1.68 -6.67
C SER A 118 8.38 -2.28 -5.37
N VAL A 119 8.81 -1.43 -4.44
CA VAL A 119 9.22 -1.88 -3.09
C VAL A 119 8.04 -2.54 -2.39
N GLY A 120 6.85 -1.94 -2.43
CA GLY A 120 5.62 -2.54 -1.90
C GLY A 120 5.32 -3.90 -2.53
N ALA A 121 5.33 -4.00 -3.87
CA ALA A 121 5.12 -5.25 -4.60
C ALA A 121 6.16 -6.32 -4.20
N SER A 122 7.43 -5.92 -4.02
CA SER A 122 8.51 -6.81 -3.55
C SER A 122 8.26 -7.33 -2.13
N CYS A 123 7.82 -6.45 -1.22
CA CYS A 123 7.46 -6.84 0.14
C CYS A 123 6.27 -7.81 0.15
N LEU A 124 5.27 -7.57 -0.70
CA LEU A 124 4.16 -8.51 -0.88
C LEU A 124 4.64 -9.88 -1.37
N LEU A 125 5.55 -9.93 -2.35
CA LEU A 125 6.12 -11.18 -2.85
C LEU A 125 6.77 -12.01 -1.74
N MET A 126 7.48 -11.34 -0.83
CA MET A 126 8.18 -12.00 0.29
C MET A 126 7.25 -12.35 1.46
N SER A 127 6.05 -11.78 1.50
CA SER A 127 5.13 -11.97 2.62
C SER A 127 4.43 -13.31 2.58
N PRO A 128 4.50 -14.13 3.65
CA PRO A 128 3.71 -15.36 3.75
C PRO A 128 2.20 -15.12 3.64
N LEU A 129 1.73 -13.90 3.98
CA LEU A 129 0.32 -13.52 3.91
C LEU A 129 -0.19 -13.36 2.47
N MET A 130 0.71 -13.31 1.49
CA MET A 130 0.38 -13.21 0.06
C MET A 130 0.40 -14.56 -0.67
N LYS A 131 0.81 -15.62 0.03
CA LYS A 131 0.92 -16.95 -0.60
C LYS A 131 -0.39 -17.38 -1.27
N GLY A 132 -0.35 -17.57 -2.59
CA GLY A 132 -1.49 -18.00 -3.40
C GLY A 132 -2.51 -16.90 -3.72
N LEU A 133 -2.24 -15.62 -3.38
CA LEU A 133 -3.15 -14.50 -3.67
C LEU A 133 -2.90 -13.85 -5.03
N CYS A 134 -1.68 -13.91 -5.55
CA CYS A 134 -1.34 -13.42 -6.88
C CYS A 134 -0.45 -14.43 -7.62
N HIS A 135 -0.38 -14.29 -8.94
CA HIS A 135 0.28 -15.24 -9.84
C HIS A 135 1.54 -14.66 -10.48
N GLY A 136 1.73 -13.37 -10.39
CA GLY A 136 2.91 -12.68 -10.90
C GLY A 136 3.17 -11.38 -10.17
N ILE A 137 4.44 -10.95 -10.17
CA ILE A 137 4.88 -9.66 -9.65
C ILE A 137 5.74 -8.98 -10.72
N VAL A 138 5.46 -7.70 -10.96
CA VAL A 138 6.27 -6.81 -11.83
C VAL A 138 6.89 -5.73 -10.97
N MET A 139 8.22 -5.65 -10.97
CA MET A 139 8.99 -4.70 -10.17
C MET A 139 9.73 -3.73 -11.07
N GLU A 140 9.35 -2.45 -11.01
CA GLU A 140 9.97 -1.41 -11.83
C GLU A 140 10.72 -0.41 -10.92
N SER A 141 12.06 -0.38 -11.05
CA SER A 141 12.92 0.62 -10.40
C SER A 141 12.75 0.71 -8.88
N GLY A 142 12.65 -0.43 -8.19
CA GLY A 142 12.59 -0.49 -6.74
C GLY A 142 12.59 -1.92 -6.20
N CYS A 143 13.47 -2.18 -5.22
CA CYS A 143 13.52 -3.45 -4.50
C CYS A 143 14.15 -3.21 -3.11
N PRO A 144 13.64 -3.80 -2.03
CA PRO A 144 14.22 -3.68 -0.69
C PRO A 144 15.68 -4.13 -0.59
N LEU A 145 16.13 -4.98 -1.52
CA LEU A 145 17.50 -5.49 -1.56
C LEU A 145 18.51 -4.55 -2.22
N MET A 146 18.07 -3.38 -2.71
CA MET A 146 18.97 -2.44 -3.42
C MET A 146 19.97 -1.71 -2.51
N GLY A 147 19.92 -1.91 -1.18
CA GLY A 147 20.88 -1.34 -0.23
C GLY A 147 20.89 0.19 -0.14
N GLY A 148 21.38 0.71 0.97
CA GLY A 148 21.75 2.13 1.14
C GLY A 148 20.61 3.14 1.39
N MET A 149 19.49 3.08 0.73
CA MET A 149 18.38 4.01 0.97
C MET A 149 17.25 3.44 1.85
N MET A 150 17.23 2.14 2.06
CA MET A 150 16.15 1.45 2.78
C MET A 150 16.73 0.30 3.62
N GLU A 151 17.62 0.60 4.54
CA GLU A 151 18.02 -0.40 5.51
C GLU A 151 16.82 -0.68 6.43
N PRO A 152 16.34 -1.94 6.48
CA PRO A 152 15.19 -2.28 7.31
C PRO A 152 15.56 -2.11 8.78
N LYS A 153 14.80 -1.29 9.50
CA LYS A 153 14.87 -1.17 10.94
C LYS A 153 14.02 -2.27 11.61
N THR A 154 14.44 -2.69 12.79
CA THR A 154 13.64 -3.59 13.62
C THR A 154 12.38 -2.89 14.15
N LEU A 155 11.36 -3.66 14.52
CA LEU A 155 10.14 -3.12 15.15
C LEU A 155 10.48 -2.25 16.37
N ASN A 156 11.38 -2.72 17.24
CA ASN A 156 11.80 -2.00 18.45
C ASN A 156 12.46 -0.65 18.14
N GLU A 157 13.23 -0.56 17.05
CA GLU A 157 13.84 0.70 16.61
C GLU A 157 12.76 1.65 16.08
N MET A 158 11.86 1.16 15.25
CA MET A 158 10.77 1.95 14.71
C MET A 158 9.78 2.41 15.80
N GLU A 159 9.50 1.57 16.80
CA GLU A 159 8.67 1.96 17.95
C GLU A 159 9.30 3.08 18.78
N ARG A 160 10.64 3.05 18.96
CA ARG A 160 11.34 4.16 19.62
C ARG A 160 11.28 5.45 18.80
N ASP A 161 11.45 5.36 17.49
CA ASP A 161 11.29 6.50 16.60
C ASP A 161 9.87 7.07 16.70
N GLY A 162 8.85 6.23 16.76
CA GLY A 162 7.45 6.64 16.93
C GLY A 162 7.17 7.30 18.27
N ILE A 163 7.76 6.79 19.38
CA ILE A 163 7.67 7.46 20.70
C ILE A 163 8.28 8.86 20.61
N HIS A 164 9.49 9.00 20.08
CA HIS A 164 10.16 10.29 19.95
C HIS A 164 9.37 11.26 19.06
N PHE A 165 8.74 10.75 18.00
CA PHE A 165 7.88 11.56 17.16
C PHE A 165 6.64 12.06 17.94
N ALA A 166 5.95 11.19 18.66
CA ALA A 166 4.82 11.57 19.51
C ALA A 166 5.22 12.63 20.57
N GLU A 167 6.32 12.42 21.28
CA GLU A 167 6.86 13.36 22.25
C GLU A 167 7.19 14.73 21.62
N SER A 168 7.72 14.74 20.40
CA SER A 168 8.03 15.96 19.65
C SER A 168 6.79 16.79 19.31
N LEU A 169 5.62 16.17 19.29
CA LEU A 169 4.31 16.80 19.12
C LEU A 169 3.66 17.19 20.46
N GLY A 170 4.32 16.89 21.57
CA GLY A 170 3.76 17.06 22.91
C GLY A 170 2.73 16.00 23.30
N CYS A 171 2.59 14.92 22.50
CA CYS A 171 1.68 13.81 22.76
C CYS A 171 2.34 12.77 23.66
N LYS A 172 1.58 12.28 24.64
CA LYS A 172 2.02 11.24 25.58
C LYS A 172 1.42 9.86 25.27
N SER A 173 0.53 9.79 24.29
CA SER A 173 -0.15 8.57 23.88
C SER A 173 -0.60 8.62 22.44
N ILE A 174 -0.88 7.47 21.85
CA ILE A 174 -1.52 7.37 20.53
C ILE A 174 -2.93 7.97 20.55
N ALA A 175 -3.64 7.91 21.66
CA ALA A 175 -4.96 8.55 21.79
C ALA A 175 -4.86 10.08 21.61
N GLU A 176 -3.83 10.73 22.17
CA GLU A 176 -3.58 12.15 21.98
C GLU A 176 -3.17 12.46 20.54
N MET A 177 -2.31 11.63 19.91
CA MET A 177 -1.97 11.80 18.49
C MET A 177 -3.20 11.66 17.57
N ARG A 178 -4.10 10.74 17.85
CA ARG A 178 -5.35 10.54 17.09
C ARG A 178 -6.32 11.72 17.22
N ALA A 179 -6.16 12.56 18.23
CA ALA A 179 -6.96 13.78 18.40
C ALA A 179 -6.43 14.98 17.58
N LEU A 180 -5.23 14.89 17.02
CA LEU A 180 -4.66 15.92 16.16
C LEU A 180 -5.28 15.87 14.77
N ASP A 181 -5.29 17.02 14.08
CA ASP A 181 -5.67 17.08 12.67
C ASP A 181 -4.66 16.33 11.79
N GLY A 182 -5.16 15.57 10.81
CA GLY A 182 -4.29 14.79 9.93
C GLY A 182 -3.32 15.63 9.10
N CYS A 183 -3.70 16.87 8.74
CA CYS A 183 -2.81 17.79 8.02
C CYS A 183 -1.67 18.28 8.94
N ASP A 184 -1.96 18.52 10.21
CA ASP A 184 -0.94 18.91 11.19
C ASP A 184 0.08 17.79 11.42
N LEU A 185 -0.40 16.54 11.47
CA LEU A 185 0.47 15.36 11.54
C LEU A 185 1.38 15.24 10.31
N ILE A 186 0.84 15.43 9.10
CA ILE A 186 1.64 15.41 7.85
C ILE A 186 2.69 16.52 7.86
N ASN A 187 2.31 17.74 8.20
CA ASN A 187 3.25 18.86 8.27
C ASN A 187 4.37 18.57 9.26
N ALA A 188 4.04 18.02 10.42
CA ALA A 188 5.03 17.64 11.41
C ALA A 188 6.01 16.57 10.93
N THR A 189 5.57 15.61 10.12
CA THR A 189 6.50 14.62 9.53
C THR A 189 7.50 15.27 8.58
N LEU A 190 7.06 16.25 7.79
CA LEU A 190 7.93 16.99 6.87
C LEU A 190 8.95 17.86 7.61
N GLU A 191 8.54 18.49 8.71
CA GLU A 191 9.40 19.37 9.51
C GLU A 191 10.40 18.61 10.38
N LYS A 192 10.01 17.47 10.92
CA LYS A 192 10.77 16.72 11.93
C LYS A 192 11.49 15.48 11.39
N GLY A 193 11.22 15.10 10.15
CA GLY A 193 11.94 14.03 9.46
C GLY A 193 11.59 12.62 9.94
N TYR A 194 10.30 12.33 10.20
CA TYR A 194 9.83 10.99 10.50
C TYR A 194 9.54 10.20 9.22
#